data_2996b1131f72f78025ac462fbfa94a92
#
_entry.id   2996b1131f72f78025ac462fbfa94a92
#
_cell.length_a   1.000
_cell.length_b   1.000
_cell.length_c   1.000
_cell.angle_alpha   90.00
_cell.angle_beta   90.00
_cell.angle_gamma   90.00
#
_symmetry.space_group_name_H-M   'P 1'
#
loop_
_entity.id
_entity.type
_entity.pdbx_description
1 polymer ?
#
loop_
_entity_poly.entity_id
_entity_poly.type
_entity_poly.pdbx_seq_one_letter_code
_entity_poly.pdbx_strand_id
1 'polypeptide(L)'
;MENSDFFKEEVRDGFLVTEKMKRVWACELDLLNLLLNVCKKYNLKCWADSGTLIGAVRHKGFIPWDDDIDMVMLRDDFDKLCEVADKEFLSPYFFQTIYSDKYYGRRHVQIRNSDTTAISNPKAKYNQGIFIDIFVFDGVTDIPRRYNKQLRKINLYKHMLKLSSKIMWRLPEKLYLKLRWDKVLFEKYENVLRQTPIEETELMAHLSLNYRVRIKNKSFYDQTLYMDFENTMIPVPVGYDKILKIDFGDYMTPVQSPTMHGSLLFDTQHSYEEILQTIDK
;
A
#
# COMPACT_ATOMS: atom_id res chain seq x y z
N MET A 1 -20.59 -16.73 9.09
CA MET A 1 -20.35 -17.28 10.45
C MET A 1 -18.99 -16.77 10.86
N GLU A 2 -18.94 -15.81 11.79
CA GLU A 2 -17.69 -15.38 12.39
C GLU A 2 -17.03 -16.61 13.03
N ASN A 3 -15.88 -17.01 12.54
CA ASN A 3 -15.11 -18.06 13.17
C ASN A 3 -14.54 -17.50 14.48
N SER A 4 -15.25 -17.70 15.59
CA SER A 4 -14.88 -17.16 16.92
C SER A 4 -13.45 -17.56 17.33
N ASP A 5 -12.92 -18.62 16.75
CA ASP A 5 -11.56 -19.09 17.04
C ASP A 5 -10.49 -18.23 16.42
N PHE A 6 -10.76 -17.51 15.31
CA PHE A 6 -9.80 -16.59 14.70
C PHE A 6 -9.42 -15.45 15.66
N PHE A 7 -10.35 -14.94 16.43
CA PHE A 7 -10.12 -13.79 17.33
C PHE A 7 -9.43 -14.13 18.65
N LYS A 8 -9.22 -15.42 18.97
CA LYS A 8 -8.52 -15.81 20.18
C LYS A 8 -7.08 -15.36 20.17
N GLU A 9 -6.62 -14.79 21.29
CA GLU A 9 -5.21 -14.48 21.48
C GLU A 9 -4.34 -15.72 21.34
N GLU A 10 -3.19 -15.59 20.73
CA GLU A 10 -2.24 -16.68 20.56
C GLU A 10 -0.80 -16.17 20.54
N VAL A 11 0.13 -17.08 20.83
CA VAL A 11 1.56 -16.81 20.70
C VAL A 11 2.06 -17.41 19.39
N ARG A 12 2.55 -16.56 18.47
CA ARG A 12 3.22 -16.96 17.23
C ARG A 12 4.67 -16.50 17.28
N ASP A 13 5.63 -17.37 17.08
CA ASP A 13 7.08 -17.07 17.12
C ASP A 13 7.52 -16.30 18.40
N GLY A 14 6.93 -16.65 19.54
CA GLY A 14 7.20 -15.98 20.82
C GLY A 14 6.55 -14.62 21.00
N PHE A 15 5.77 -14.15 20.01
CA PHE A 15 5.06 -12.88 20.07
C PHE A 15 3.56 -13.09 20.38
N LEU A 16 3.04 -12.33 21.35
CA LEU A 16 1.62 -12.35 21.69
C LEU A 16 0.81 -11.56 20.65
N VAL A 17 0.06 -12.25 19.83
CA VAL A 17 -0.95 -11.65 18.95
C VAL A 17 -2.25 -11.49 19.74
N THR A 18 -2.62 -10.25 20.03
CA THR A 18 -3.79 -9.94 20.84
C THR A 18 -5.08 -10.05 20.04
N GLU A 19 -6.21 -10.24 20.71
CA GLU A 19 -7.54 -10.17 20.10
C GLU A 19 -7.74 -8.85 19.34
N LYS A 20 -7.28 -7.75 19.90
CA LYS A 20 -7.36 -6.43 19.25
C LYS A 20 -6.65 -6.43 17.88
N MET A 21 -5.43 -6.96 17.80
CA MET A 21 -4.70 -7.04 16.55
C MET A 21 -5.40 -7.96 15.55
N LYS A 22 -5.93 -9.08 15.99
CA LYS A 22 -6.71 -9.99 15.12
C LYS A 22 -7.97 -9.35 14.56
N ARG A 23 -8.61 -8.45 15.30
CA ARG A 23 -9.73 -7.65 14.78
C ARG A 23 -9.26 -6.66 13.68
N VAL A 24 -8.07 -6.06 13.83
CA VAL A 24 -7.46 -5.22 12.78
C VAL A 24 -7.18 -6.08 11.54
N TRP A 25 -6.51 -7.23 11.70
CA TRP A 25 -6.24 -8.17 10.62
C TRP A 25 -7.52 -8.62 9.90
N ALA A 26 -8.62 -8.85 10.63
CA ALA A 26 -9.91 -9.18 10.01
C ALA A 26 -10.39 -8.06 9.07
N CYS A 27 -10.31 -6.78 9.51
CA CYS A 27 -10.67 -5.65 8.66
C CYS A 27 -9.76 -5.56 7.41
N GLU A 28 -8.47 -5.81 7.55
CA GLU A 28 -7.52 -5.81 6.43
C GLU A 28 -7.77 -6.98 5.46
N LEU A 29 -8.13 -8.17 5.98
CA LEU A 29 -8.53 -9.31 5.16
C LEU A 29 -9.81 -9.04 4.38
N ASP A 30 -10.76 -8.31 4.95
CA ASP A 30 -11.97 -7.88 4.24
C ASP A 30 -11.62 -6.91 3.10
N LEU A 31 -10.70 -5.95 3.34
CA LEU A 31 -10.20 -5.05 2.31
C LEU A 31 -9.41 -5.79 1.21
N LEU A 32 -8.59 -6.78 1.59
CA LEU A 32 -7.88 -7.64 0.66
C LEU A 32 -8.88 -8.42 -0.22
N ASN A 33 -9.87 -9.06 0.37
CA ASN A 33 -10.89 -9.83 -0.37
C ASN A 33 -11.68 -8.92 -1.31
N LEU A 34 -11.99 -7.69 -0.91
CA LEU A 34 -12.62 -6.70 -1.78
C LEU A 34 -11.73 -6.37 -2.99
N LEU A 35 -10.44 -6.08 -2.78
CA LEU A 35 -9.47 -5.85 -3.86
C LEU A 35 -9.38 -7.04 -4.80
N LEU A 36 -9.26 -8.25 -4.27
CA LEU A 36 -9.13 -9.47 -5.08
C LEU A 36 -10.39 -9.73 -5.91
N ASN A 37 -11.58 -9.44 -5.38
CA ASN A 37 -12.83 -9.54 -6.13
C ASN A 37 -12.89 -8.53 -7.29
N VAL A 38 -12.45 -7.29 -7.06
CA VAL A 38 -12.34 -6.27 -8.13
C VAL A 38 -11.32 -6.72 -9.17
N CYS A 39 -10.15 -7.16 -8.76
CA CYS A 39 -9.12 -7.68 -9.67
C CYS A 39 -9.66 -8.84 -10.52
N LYS A 40 -10.35 -9.80 -9.93
CA LYS A 40 -10.99 -10.91 -10.64
C LYS A 40 -12.02 -10.43 -11.66
N LYS A 41 -12.89 -9.49 -11.27
CA LYS A 41 -13.96 -8.93 -12.12
C LYS A 41 -13.42 -8.24 -13.38
N TYR A 42 -12.30 -7.55 -13.26
CA TYR A 42 -11.68 -6.78 -14.33
C TYR A 42 -10.45 -7.44 -14.96
N ASN A 43 -10.17 -8.71 -14.58
CA ASN A 43 -9.01 -9.47 -15.04
C ASN A 43 -7.68 -8.72 -14.81
N LEU A 44 -7.53 -8.15 -13.60
CA LEU A 44 -6.32 -7.44 -13.17
C LEU A 44 -5.45 -8.38 -12.32
N LYS A 45 -4.14 -8.18 -12.39
CA LYS A 45 -3.19 -8.93 -11.57
C LYS A 45 -2.68 -8.07 -10.42
N CYS A 46 -2.70 -8.63 -9.23
CA CYS A 46 -2.03 -8.07 -8.05
C CYS A 46 -1.36 -9.21 -7.27
N TRP A 47 -0.38 -8.88 -6.45
CA TRP A 47 0.36 -9.86 -5.65
C TRP A 47 0.71 -9.27 -4.30
N ALA A 48 0.86 -10.16 -3.30
CA ALA A 48 1.46 -9.79 -2.03
C ALA A 48 2.88 -9.26 -2.24
N ASP A 49 3.26 -8.26 -1.47
CA ASP A 49 4.60 -7.67 -1.50
C ASP A 49 5.19 -7.55 -0.08
N SER A 50 6.45 -7.23 0.03
CA SER A 50 7.13 -6.85 1.28
C SER A 50 6.85 -7.82 2.44
N GLY A 51 6.42 -7.32 3.60
CA GLY A 51 6.08 -8.08 4.80
C GLY A 51 4.97 -9.09 4.56
N THR A 52 3.94 -8.72 3.80
CA THR A 52 2.82 -9.59 3.46
C THR A 52 3.26 -10.80 2.63
N LEU A 53 4.20 -10.63 1.70
CA LEU A 53 4.75 -11.75 0.93
C LEU A 53 5.58 -12.68 1.82
N ILE A 54 6.39 -12.14 2.76
CA ILE A 54 7.08 -12.96 3.77
C ILE A 54 6.05 -13.72 4.62
N GLY A 55 5.01 -13.05 5.06
CA GLY A 55 3.93 -13.62 5.86
C GLY A 55 3.27 -14.80 5.16
N ALA A 56 2.87 -14.65 3.91
CA ALA A 56 2.28 -15.72 3.09
C ALA A 56 3.19 -16.93 2.98
N VAL A 57 4.49 -16.73 2.72
CA VAL A 57 5.46 -17.83 2.51
C VAL A 57 5.84 -18.52 3.81
N ARG A 58 6.12 -17.75 4.88
CA ARG A 58 6.71 -18.24 6.13
C ARG A 58 5.68 -18.61 7.18
N HIS A 59 4.62 -17.79 7.34
CA HIS A 59 3.64 -17.92 8.42
C HIS A 59 2.26 -18.41 7.96
N LYS A 60 2.00 -18.45 6.65
CA LYS A 60 0.68 -18.68 6.07
C LYS A 60 -0.36 -17.67 6.58
N GLY A 61 0.06 -16.45 6.81
CA GLY A 61 -0.70 -15.35 7.39
C GLY A 61 0.17 -14.16 7.68
N PHE A 62 -0.28 -13.28 8.55
CA PHE A 62 0.52 -12.14 8.97
C PHE A 62 1.81 -12.54 9.69
N ILE A 63 2.85 -11.75 9.53
CA ILE A 63 3.97 -11.77 10.46
C ILE A 63 3.41 -11.33 11.82
N PRO A 64 3.73 -12.03 12.94
CA PRO A 64 3.03 -11.83 14.22
C PRO A 64 3.03 -10.41 14.77
N TRP A 65 4.03 -9.60 14.41
CA TRP A 65 4.20 -8.19 14.83
C TRP A 65 3.91 -7.18 13.73
N ASP A 66 3.31 -7.62 12.62
CA ASP A 66 2.94 -6.76 11.50
C ASP A 66 1.50 -6.24 11.61
N ASP A 67 1.24 -5.05 11.11
CA ASP A 67 0.00 -4.33 11.27
C ASP A 67 -0.55 -3.78 9.93
N ASP A 68 -0.18 -4.42 8.79
CA ASP A 68 -0.62 -4.01 7.47
C ASP A 68 -0.59 -5.13 6.42
N ILE A 69 -1.28 -4.89 5.32
CA ILE A 69 -1.21 -5.68 4.09
C ILE A 69 -0.65 -4.81 2.97
N ASP A 70 0.46 -5.27 2.39
CA ASP A 70 1.10 -4.68 1.22
C ASP A 70 0.77 -5.49 -0.04
N MET A 71 0.15 -4.87 -1.03
CA MET A 71 -0.10 -5.44 -2.33
C MET A 71 0.65 -4.67 -3.42
N VAL A 72 1.01 -5.33 -4.51
CA VAL A 72 1.68 -4.71 -5.66
C VAL A 72 0.97 -5.05 -6.96
N MET A 73 0.96 -4.11 -7.87
CA MET A 73 0.45 -4.26 -9.23
C MET A 73 1.47 -3.76 -10.26
N LEU A 74 1.41 -4.29 -11.48
CA LEU A 74 2.09 -3.66 -12.62
C LEU A 74 1.32 -2.39 -13.01
N ARG A 75 2.04 -1.41 -13.60
CA ARG A 75 1.50 -0.10 -13.96
C ARG A 75 0.17 -0.18 -14.72
N ASP A 76 0.07 -1.03 -15.72
CA ASP A 76 -1.10 -1.10 -16.60
C ASP A 76 -2.34 -1.65 -15.87
N ASP A 77 -2.16 -2.66 -15.01
CA ASP A 77 -3.24 -3.19 -14.18
C ASP A 77 -3.67 -2.18 -13.10
N PHE A 78 -2.70 -1.46 -12.53
CA PHE A 78 -2.98 -0.39 -11.57
C PHE A 78 -3.75 0.77 -12.20
N ASP A 79 -3.37 1.21 -13.40
CA ASP A 79 -4.07 2.29 -14.10
C ASP A 79 -5.53 1.91 -14.40
N LYS A 80 -5.79 0.65 -14.83
CA LYS A 80 -7.15 0.12 -14.99
C LYS A 80 -7.92 0.04 -13.67
N LEU A 81 -7.25 -0.34 -12.56
CA LEU A 81 -7.87 -0.31 -11.24
C LEU A 81 -8.32 1.10 -10.86
N CYS A 82 -7.48 2.12 -11.11
CA CYS A 82 -7.84 3.52 -10.87
C CYS A 82 -9.06 3.97 -11.69
N GLU A 83 -9.24 3.50 -12.93
CA GLU A 83 -10.39 3.84 -13.78
C GLU A 83 -11.73 3.32 -13.24
N VAL A 84 -11.72 2.21 -12.51
CA VAL A 84 -12.93 1.58 -11.98
C VAL A 84 -13.16 1.84 -10.50
N ALA A 85 -12.18 2.44 -9.82
CA ALA A 85 -12.15 2.57 -8.37
C ALA A 85 -13.38 3.25 -7.78
N ASP A 86 -13.82 4.37 -8.34
CA ASP A 86 -14.99 5.13 -7.85
C ASP A 86 -16.29 4.33 -7.92
N LYS A 87 -16.35 3.32 -8.80
CA LYS A 87 -17.51 2.45 -8.97
C LYS A 87 -17.47 1.23 -8.06
N GLU A 88 -16.27 0.74 -7.74
CA GLU A 88 -16.09 -0.54 -7.04
C GLU A 88 -15.83 -0.37 -5.55
N PHE A 89 -15.21 0.73 -5.12
CA PHE A 89 -14.94 1.03 -3.71
C PHE A 89 -15.94 2.06 -3.18
N LEU A 90 -17.16 1.59 -2.92
CA LEU A 90 -18.24 2.42 -2.37
C LEU A 90 -18.18 2.42 -0.84
N SER A 91 -18.73 3.49 -0.22
CA SER A 91 -18.83 3.60 1.24
C SER A 91 -19.31 2.30 1.89
N PRO A 92 -18.66 1.85 2.97
CA PRO A 92 -17.64 2.55 3.76
C PRO A 92 -16.21 2.43 3.19
N TYR A 93 -16.03 1.72 2.08
CA TYR A 93 -14.71 1.54 1.47
C TYR A 93 -14.32 2.76 0.64
N PHE A 94 -13.04 3.12 0.74
CA PHE A 94 -12.53 4.33 0.11
C PHE A 94 -11.17 4.08 -0.56
N PHE A 95 -11.13 4.29 -1.88
CA PHE A 95 -9.90 4.21 -2.67
C PHE A 95 -9.15 5.54 -2.56
N GLN A 96 -8.18 5.59 -1.64
CA GLN A 96 -7.49 6.81 -1.26
C GLN A 96 -6.26 7.09 -2.12
N THR A 97 -6.33 8.17 -2.86
CA THR A 97 -5.26 8.73 -3.70
C THR A 97 -5.16 10.23 -3.48
N ILE A 98 -4.13 10.87 -4.00
CA ILE A 98 -4.04 12.35 -4.04
C ILE A 98 -5.19 12.98 -4.86
N TYR A 99 -5.86 12.20 -5.71
CA TYR A 99 -6.97 12.66 -6.55
C TYR A 99 -8.31 12.57 -5.83
N SER A 100 -8.55 11.48 -5.10
CA SER A 100 -9.80 11.22 -4.38
C SER A 100 -9.83 11.89 -2.99
N ASP A 101 -8.67 11.98 -2.31
CA ASP A 101 -8.55 12.65 -1.02
C ASP A 101 -7.61 13.86 -1.11
N LYS A 102 -8.19 15.03 -1.02
CA LYS A 102 -7.50 16.33 -1.21
C LYS A 102 -6.37 16.63 -0.21
N TYR A 103 -6.32 15.94 0.92
CA TYR A 103 -5.29 16.10 1.95
C TYR A 103 -4.30 14.94 2.00
N TYR A 104 -4.52 13.91 1.19
CA TYR A 104 -3.64 12.76 1.12
C TYR A 104 -2.40 13.07 0.28
N GLY A 105 -1.23 12.94 0.87
CA GLY A 105 0.04 13.30 0.23
C GLY A 105 1.00 12.13 0.02
N ARG A 106 0.54 10.88 0.20
CA ARG A 106 1.37 9.71 -0.05
C ARG A 106 1.45 9.40 -1.55
N ARG A 107 2.47 8.63 -1.96
CA ARG A 107 2.75 8.29 -3.36
C ARG A 107 2.33 6.86 -3.73
N HIS A 108 1.64 6.18 -2.87
CA HIS A 108 0.98 4.91 -3.08
C HIS A 108 -0.51 5.07 -2.77
N VAL A 109 -1.28 4.10 -3.15
CA VAL A 109 -2.73 4.08 -2.92
C VAL A 109 -3.02 3.27 -1.67
N GLN A 110 -4.07 3.65 -0.96
CA GLN A 110 -4.64 2.85 0.14
C GLN A 110 -6.10 2.56 -0.14
N ILE A 111 -6.54 1.33 0.14
CA ILE A 111 -7.96 1.03 0.25
C ILE A 111 -8.27 1.05 1.74
N ARG A 112 -9.26 1.87 2.14
CA ARG A 112 -9.62 2.07 3.54
C ARG A 112 -11.05 1.66 3.84
N ASN A 113 -11.29 1.26 5.08
CA ASN A 113 -12.62 1.16 5.65
C ASN A 113 -12.88 2.38 6.54
N SER A 114 -13.74 3.30 6.09
CA SER A 114 -14.01 4.58 6.76
C SER A 114 -14.77 4.43 8.08
N ASP A 115 -15.45 3.29 8.30
CA ASP A 115 -16.16 2.99 9.55
C ASP A 115 -15.25 2.49 10.67
N THR A 116 -13.94 2.48 10.42
CA THR A 116 -12.90 2.04 11.35
C THR A 116 -11.86 3.13 11.58
N THR A 117 -10.91 2.87 12.46
CA THR A 117 -9.86 3.83 12.85
C THR A 117 -8.46 3.22 12.75
N ALA A 118 -7.55 3.93 12.07
CA ALA A 118 -6.09 3.73 12.07
C ALA A 118 -5.40 5.11 12.06
N ILE A 119 -5.51 5.85 13.17
CA ILE A 119 -5.03 7.23 13.27
C ILE A 119 -3.53 7.25 13.56
N SER A 120 -2.76 7.82 12.62
CA SER A 120 -1.34 8.13 12.80
C SER A 120 -1.08 9.58 13.21
N ASN A 121 -1.95 10.50 12.78
CA ASN A 121 -1.85 11.92 13.08
C ASN A 121 -3.26 12.52 13.28
N PRO A 122 -3.67 12.79 14.51
CA PRO A 122 -4.99 13.37 14.78
C PRO A 122 -5.27 14.70 14.09
N LYS A 123 -4.23 15.45 13.71
CA LYS A 123 -4.37 16.72 13.00
C LYS A 123 -4.51 16.57 11.48
N ALA A 124 -4.36 15.37 10.95
CA ALA A 124 -4.52 15.15 9.53
C ALA A 124 -6.00 15.16 9.12
N LYS A 125 -6.27 15.74 7.95
CA LYS A 125 -7.62 15.90 7.41
C LYS A 125 -8.00 14.84 6.37
N TYR A 126 -7.09 13.90 6.07
CA TYR A 126 -7.37 12.78 5.17
C TYR A 126 -8.07 11.63 5.92
N ASN A 127 -8.69 10.73 5.16
CA ASN A 127 -9.31 9.53 5.71
C ASN A 127 -8.29 8.68 6.47
N GLN A 128 -8.60 8.29 7.72
CA GLN A 128 -7.74 7.52 8.62
C GLN A 128 -8.43 6.24 9.12
N GLY A 129 -9.25 5.60 8.29
CA GLY A 129 -9.75 4.25 8.55
C GLY A 129 -8.65 3.18 8.43
N ILE A 130 -8.89 1.95 8.88
CA ILE A 130 -8.00 0.79 8.65
C ILE A 130 -7.82 0.60 7.15
N PHE A 131 -6.64 0.17 6.72
CA PHE A 131 -6.24 0.20 5.32
C PHE A 131 -5.37 -1.00 4.91
N ILE A 132 -5.28 -1.18 3.60
CA ILE A 132 -4.23 -1.95 2.93
C ILE A 132 -3.52 -1.05 1.93
N ASP A 133 -2.23 -1.30 1.70
CA ASP A 133 -1.40 -0.51 0.77
C ASP A 133 -1.34 -1.17 -0.62
N ILE A 134 -1.40 -0.35 -1.67
CA ILE A 134 -1.19 -0.79 -3.05
C ILE A 134 -0.02 -0.02 -3.64
N PHE A 135 1.05 -0.76 -3.94
CA PHE A 135 2.24 -0.27 -4.60
C PHE A 135 2.23 -0.57 -6.09
N VAL A 136 3.09 0.10 -6.83
CA VAL A 136 3.16 -0.03 -8.28
C VAL A 136 4.58 -0.32 -8.73
N PHE A 137 4.72 -1.32 -9.59
CA PHE A 137 5.93 -1.48 -10.38
C PHE A 137 5.84 -0.71 -11.68
N ASP A 138 6.82 0.14 -11.89
CA ASP A 138 7.06 0.86 -13.14
C ASP A 138 8.20 0.19 -13.93
N GLY A 139 8.13 0.28 -15.25
CA GLY A 139 9.19 -0.22 -16.12
C GLY A 139 10.50 0.55 -15.93
N VAL A 140 11.61 -0.17 -16.00
CA VAL A 140 12.97 0.37 -15.90
C VAL A 140 13.74 0.07 -17.17
N THR A 141 14.32 1.10 -17.78
CA THR A 141 15.20 0.90 -18.95
C THR A 141 16.53 0.27 -18.53
N ASP A 142 17.03 -0.64 -19.35
CA ASP A 142 18.36 -1.25 -19.23
C ASP A 142 19.50 -0.30 -19.60
N ILE A 143 19.20 0.88 -20.19
CA ILE A 143 20.18 1.89 -20.58
C ILE A 143 20.54 2.76 -19.36
N PRO A 144 21.74 2.62 -18.75
CA PRO A 144 22.09 3.27 -17.48
C PRO A 144 21.96 4.81 -17.53
N ARG A 145 22.28 5.44 -18.66
CA ARG A 145 22.19 6.90 -18.83
C ARG A 145 20.73 7.37 -18.78
N ARG A 146 19.79 6.63 -19.41
CA ARG A 146 18.35 6.95 -19.40
C ARG A 146 17.77 6.75 -17.99
N TYR A 147 18.06 5.61 -17.36
CA TYR A 147 17.67 5.29 -16.01
C TYR A 147 18.11 6.36 -15.00
N ASN A 148 19.41 6.70 -15.01
CA ASN A 148 19.93 7.74 -14.10
C ASN A 148 19.27 9.11 -14.32
N LYS A 149 18.94 9.47 -15.58
CA LYS A 149 18.21 10.69 -15.89
C LYS A 149 16.79 10.65 -15.33
N GLN A 150 16.10 9.51 -15.44
CA GLN A 150 14.77 9.30 -14.87
C GLN A 150 14.81 9.41 -13.34
N LEU A 151 15.73 8.72 -12.66
CA LEU A 151 15.90 8.80 -11.22
C LEU A 151 16.16 10.22 -10.71
N ARG A 152 16.99 11.00 -11.41
CA ARG A 152 17.21 12.42 -11.05
C ARG A 152 15.93 13.23 -11.11
N LYS A 153 15.09 13.03 -12.14
CA LYS A 153 13.79 13.70 -12.26
C LYS A 153 12.83 13.24 -11.15
N ILE A 154 12.75 11.93 -10.89
CA ILE A 154 11.95 11.36 -9.81
C ILE A 154 12.32 12.03 -8.47
N ASN A 155 13.61 12.09 -8.14
CA ASN A 155 14.08 12.69 -6.90
C ASN A 155 13.80 14.21 -6.84
N LEU A 156 13.90 14.91 -7.97
CA LEU A 156 13.53 16.33 -8.05
C LEU A 156 12.04 16.51 -7.73
N TYR A 157 11.15 15.74 -8.37
CA TYR A 157 9.72 15.86 -8.10
C TYR A 157 9.34 15.42 -6.67
N LYS A 158 9.98 14.38 -6.13
CA LYS A 158 9.82 14.01 -4.71
C LYS A 158 10.17 15.17 -3.78
N HIS A 159 11.27 15.88 -4.06
CA HIS A 159 11.67 17.07 -3.31
C HIS A 159 10.66 18.21 -3.45
N MET A 160 10.21 18.50 -4.68
CA MET A 160 9.21 19.53 -4.96
C MET A 160 7.87 19.21 -4.27
N LEU A 161 7.39 17.97 -4.29
CA LEU A 161 6.19 17.52 -3.59
C LEU A 161 6.31 17.72 -2.07
N LYS A 162 7.45 17.34 -1.48
CA LYS A 162 7.73 17.58 -0.06
C LYS A 162 7.76 19.08 0.29
N LEU A 163 8.31 19.91 -0.59
CA LEU A 163 8.33 21.36 -0.38
C LEU A 163 6.94 21.97 -0.55
N SER A 164 6.21 21.55 -1.60
CA SER A 164 4.85 22.04 -1.84
C SER A 164 3.92 21.70 -0.67
N SER A 165 3.99 20.50 -0.11
CA SER A 165 3.20 20.14 1.06
C SER A 165 3.46 21.06 2.25
N LYS A 166 4.72 21.43 2.52
CA LYS A 166 5.07 22.38 3.60
C LYS A 166 4.53 23.80 3.37
N ILE A 167 4.53 24.26 2.11
CA ILE A 167 4.01 25.57 1.72
C ILE A 167 2.48 25.55 1.78
N MET A 168 1.88 24.53 1.18
CA MET A 168 0.43 24.37 1.06
C MET A 168 -0.24 24.25 2.42
N TRP A 169 0.39 23.58 3.38
CA TRP A 169 -0.07 23.49 4.77
C TRP A 169 -0.24 24.84 5.47
N ARG A 170 0.51 25.87 5.01
CA ARG A 170 0.45 27.25 5.55
C ARG A 170 -0.60 28.12 4.88
N LEU A 171 -1.16 27.68 3.76
CA LEU A 171 -2.15 28.46 3.01
C LEU A 171 -3.53 28.36 3.65
N PRO A 172 -4.35 29.45 3.57
CA PRO A 172 -5.78 29.33 3.86
C PRO A 172 -6.41 28.22 3.03
N GLU A 173 -7.27 27.42 3.65
CA GLU A 173 -7.86 26.22 3.02
C GLU A 173 -8.49 26.50 1.65
N LYS A 174 -9.26 27.59 1.53
CA LYS A 174 -9.88 28.00 0.26
C LYS A 174 -8.85 28.20 -0.85
N LEU A 175 -7.68 28.77 -0.52
CA LEU A 175 -6.61 29.00 -1.49
C LEU A 175 -5.89 27.69 -1.83
N TYR A 176 -5.63 26.85 -0.85
CA TYR A 176 -5.10 25.50 -1.06
C TYR A 176 -5.96 24.71 -2.05
N LEU A 177 -7.27 24.61 -1.78
CA LEU A 177 -8.20 23.87 -2.62
C LEU A 177 -8.33 24.43 -4.05
N LYS A 178 -8.12 25.73 -4.21
CA LYS A 178 -8.13 26.39 -5.54
C LYS A 178 -6.87 26.11 -6.35
N LEU A 179 -5.70 26.08 -5.70
CA LEU A 179 -4.42 25.96 -6.38
C LEU A 179 -4.04 24.53 -6.69
N ARG A 180 -4.21 23.59 -5.73
CA ARG A 180 -3.85 22.16 -5.85
C ARG A 180 -2.55 21.92 -6.63
N TRP A 181 -1.52 22.69 -6.32
CA TRP A 181 -0.18 22.52 -6.95
C TRP A 181 0.44 21.16 -6.67
N ASP A 182 0.12 20.59 -5.52
CA ASP A 182 0.46 19.21 -5.15
C ASP A 182 -0.02 18.23 -6.22
N LYS A 183 -1.28 18.34 -6.65
CA LYS A 183 -1.87 17.49 -7.69
C LYS A 183 -1.14 17.67 -9.03
N VAL A 184 -0.92 18.91 -9.47
CA VAL A 184 -0.20 19.19 -10.71
C VAL A 184 1.23 18.67 -10.70
N LEU A 185 1.93 18.81 -9.56
CA LEU A 185 3.27 18.27 -9.40
C LEU A 185 3.25 16.73 -9.39
N PHE A 186 2.22 16.13 -8.80
CA PHE A 186 2.07 14.69 -8.74
C PHE A 186 1.79 14.11 -10.13
N GLU A 187 0.96 14.71 -10.93
CA GLU A 187 0.73 14.32 -12.34
C GLU A 187 2.04 14.32 -13.15
N LYS A 188 2.86 15.38 -13.01
CA LYS A 188 4.18 15.44 -13.64
C LYS A 188 5.13 14.37 -13.11
N TYR A 189 5.07 14.08 -11.82
CA TYR A 189 5.84 13.01 -11.20
C TYR A 189 5.44 11.64 -11.74
N GLU A 190 4.15 11.33 -11.82
CA GLU A 190 3.66 10.08 -12.41
C GLU A 190 4.07 9.92 -13.87
N ASN A 191 4.02 10.99 -14.67
CA ASN A 191 4.51 10.97 -16.04
C ASN A 191 6.00 10.62 -16.14
N VAL A 192 6.79 10.94 -15.11
CA VAL A 192 8.21 10.52 -15.06
C VAL A 192 8.32 9.04 -14.66
N LEU A 193 7.46 8.52 -13.80
CA LEU A 193 7.44 7.10 -13.45
C LEU A 193 7.14 6.24 -14.70
N ARG A 194 6.17 6.67 -15.53
CA ARG A 194 5.73 6.01 -16.76
C ARG A 194 6.64 6.18 -17.98
N GLN A 195 7.87 6.77 -17.83
CA GLN A 195 8.76 7.04 -18.97
C GLN A 195 9.25 5.78 -19.71
N THR A 196 9.25 4.65 -19.04
CA THR A 196 9.54 3.35 -19.66
C THR A 196 8.30 2.50 -19.50
N PRO A 197 7.53 2.28 -20.59
CA PRO A 197 6.37 1.39 -20.56
C PRO A 197 6.76 -0.01 -20.09
N ILE A 198 5.94 -0.61 -19.24
CA ILE A 198 6.30 -1.88 -18.61
C ILE A 198 6.29 -3.06 -19.60
N GLU A 199 5.54 -2.94 -20.67
CA GLU A 199 5.51 -3.89 -21.78
C GLU A 199 6.78 -3.87 -22.64
N GLU A 200 7.51 -2.74 -22.67
CA GLU A 200 8.72 -2.55 -23.48
C GLU A 200 10.01 -2.94 -22.75
N THR A 201 9.92 -3.46 -21.52
CA THR A 201 11.10 -3.79 -20.70
C THR A 201 10.92 -5.09 -19.92
N GLU A 202 12.04 -5.77 -19.68
CA GLU A 202 12.12 -6.92 -18.79
C GLU A 202 12.41 -6.51 -17.32
N LEU A 203 12.72 -5.23 -17.08
CA LEU A 203 13.11 -4.72 -15.78
C LEU A 203 12.05 -3.80 -15.20
N MET A 204 11.81 -3.93 -13.92
CA MET A 204 10.85 -3.11 -13.20
C MET A 204 11.31 -2.80 -11.77
N ALA A 205 10.75 -1.75 -11.17
CA ALA A 205 11.04 -1.37 -9.80
C ALA A 205 9.92 -0.52 -9.18
N HIS A 206 9.88 -0.46 -7.86
CA HIS A 206 9.08 0.50 -7.10
C HIS A 206 9.71 1.91 -7.18
N LEU A 207 9.54 2.61 -8.31
CA LEU A 207 10.15 3.92 -8.52
C LEU A 207 9.56 5.01 -7.59
N SER A 208 8.33 4.82 -7.11
CA SER A 208 7.65 5.75 -6.22
C SER A 208 8.18 5.72 -4.78
N LEU A 209 8.77 4.63 -4.31
CA LEU A 209 9.26 4.50 -2.95
C LEU A 209 10.53 5.32 -2.69
N ASN A 210 10.76 5.64 -1.42
CA ASN A 210 11.94 6.40 -0.97
C ASN A 210 13.16 5.52 -0.67
N TYR A 211 12.94 4.21 -0.64
CA TYR A 211 13.98 3.24 -0.32
C TYR A 211 14.93 3.05 -1.49
N ARG A 212 16.00 2.32 -1.23
CA ARG A 212 16.92 1.89 -2.28
C ARG A 212 16.13 1.12 -3.34
N VAL A 213 16.02 1.72 -4.52
CA VAL A 213 15.29 1.09 -5.63
C VAL A 213 15.96 -0.23 -5.96
N ARG A 214 15.20 -1.33 -5.83
CA ARG A 214 15.64 -2.68 -6.17
C ARG A 214 14.99 -3.06 -7.49
N ILE A 215 15.83 -3.19 -8.52
CA ILE A 215 15.36 -3.60 -9.84
C ILE A 215 15.10 -5.10 -9.82
N LYS A 216 13.96 -5.50 -10.35
CA LYS A 216 13.50 -6.88 -10.45
C LYS A 216 13.28 -7.24 -11.92
N ASN A 217 13.41 -8.51 -12.25
CA ASN A 217 13.02 -9.02 -13.56
C ASN A 217 11.50 -9.26 -13.60
N LYS A 218 10.83 -8.79 -14.64
CA LYS A 218 9.39 -8.94 -14.84
C LYS A 218 8.96 -10.41 -14.86
N SER A 219 9.83 -11.31 -15.35
CA SER A 219 9.57 -12.76 -15.40
C SER A 219 9.30 -13.40 -14.03
N PHE A 220 9.68 -12.74 -12.91
CA PHE A 220 9.31 -13.22 -11.57
C PHE A 220 7.81 -13.16 -11.32
N TYR A 221 7.06 -12.42 -12.13
CA TYR A 221 5.62 -12.17 -12.05
C TYR A 221 4.81 -12.76 -13.20
N ASP A 222 5.43 -13.60 -14.05
CA ASP A 222 4.76 -14.20 -15.23
C ASP A 222 3.59 -15.09 -14.85
N GLN A 223 3.69 -15.77 -13.70
CA GLN A 223 2.63 -16.63 -13.18
C GLN A 223 2.28 -16.22 -11.75
N THR A 224 1.00 -16.38 -11.41
CA THR A 224 0.46 -16.17 -10.07
C THR A 224 0.25 -17.51 -9.41
N LEU A 225 0.79 -17.66 -8.20
CA LEU A 225 0.46 -18.75 -7.29
C LEU A 225 -0.50 -18.21 -6.25
N TYR A 226 -1.28 -19.09 -5.63
CA TYR A 226 -2.13 -18.74 -4.50
C TYR A 226 -1.64 -19.51 -3.28
N MET A 227 -1.39 -18.79 -2.19
CA MET A 227 -0.93 -19.37 -0.92
C MET A 227 -1.95 -19.12 0.19
N ASP A 228 -1.97 -19.98 1.19
CA ASP A 228 -2.75 -19.75 2.41
C ASP A 228 -2.31 -18.44 3.07
N PHE A 229 -3.27 -17.62 3.50
CA PHE A 229 -3.03 -16.40 4.27
C PHE A 229 -4.17 -16.22 5.28
N GLU A 230 -3.94 -16.60 6.54
CA GLU A 230 -4.95 -16.68 7.59
C GLU A 230 -6.15 -17.56 7.15
N ASN A 231 -7.31 -16.98 7.01
CA ASN A 231 -8.55 -17.66 6.59
C ASN A 231 -8.89 -17.46 5.10
N THR A 232 -7.95 -16.97 4.30
CA THR A 232 -8.13 -16.72 2.86
C THR A 232 -6.93 -17.21 2.05
N MET A 233 -6.95 -16.97 0.75
CA MET A 233 -5.84 -17.22 -0.17
C MET A 233 -5.34 -15.89 -0.70
N ILE A 234 -4.00 -15.70 -0.77
CA ILE A 234 -3.39 -14.50 -1.30
C ILE A 234 -2.60 -14.81 -2.58
N PRO A 235 -2.69 -13.98 -3.63
CA PRO A 235 -1.88 -14.15 -4.82
C PRO A 235 -0.41 -13.77 -4.55
N VAL A 236 0.51 -14.64 -4.94
CA VAL A 236 1.95 -14.40 -4.85
C VAL A 236 2.61 -14.64 -6.20
N PRO A 237 3.70 -13.93 -6.55
CA PRO A 237 4.40 -14.13 -7.80
C PRO A 237 5.15 -15.47 -7.80
N VAL A 238 5.24 -16.13 -8.94
CA VAL A 238 5.98 -17.42 -9.07
C VAL A 238 7.44 -17.29 -8.64
N GLY A 239 8.03 -16.09 -8.83
CA GLY A 239 9.42 -15.78 -8.45
C GLY A 239 9.61 -15.33 -7.01
N TYR A 240 8.65 -15.54 -6.10
CA TYR A 240 8.63 -15.02 -4.73
C TYR A 240 9.96 -15.25 -3.97
N ASP A 241 10.57 -16.43 -4.10
CA ASP A 241 11.81 -16.73 -3.39
C ASP A 241 12.97 -15.83 -3.85
N LYS A 242 13.08 -15.60 -5.16
CA LYS A 242 14.11 -14.69 -5.72
C LYS A 242 13.85 -13.24 -5.29
N ILE A 243 12.58 -12.82 -5.29
CA ILE A 243 12.16 -11.48 -4.86
C ILE A 243 12.54 -11.26 -3.41
N LEU A 244 12.14 -12.18 -2.52
CA LEU A 244 12.40 -12.08 -1.08
C LEU A 244 13.90 -12.11 -0.78
N LYS A 245 14.68 -12.94 -1.47
CA LYS A 245 16.17 -12.94 -1.33
C LYS A 245 16.79 -11.62 -1.76
N ILE A 246 16.31 -11.00 -2.83
CA ILE A 246 16.78 -9.68 -3.29
C ILE A 246 16.44 -8.59 -2.26
N ASP A 247 15.22 -8.65 -1.69
CA ASP A 247 14.70 -7.59 -0.83
C ASP A 247 15.18 -7.74 0.62
N PHE A 248 15.26 -8.96 1.13
CA PHE A 248 15.48 -9.23 2.56
C PHE A 248 16.63 -10.19 2.88
N GLY A 249 17.24 -10.82 1.88
CA GLY A 249 18.29 -11.82 2.09
C GLY A 249 17.74 -13.11 2.68
N ASP A 250 18.15 -13.45 3.91
CA ASP A 250 17.58 -14.60 4.64
C ASP A 250 16.25 -14.23 5.29
N TYR A 251 15.20 -14.25 4.48
CA TYR A 251 13.84 -13.90 4.91
C TYR A 251 13.15 -15.02 5.72
N MET A 252 13.70 -16.24 5.71
CA MET A 252 13.14 -17.36 6.46
C MET A 252 13.45 -17.27 7.96
N THR A 253 14.53 -16.57 8.35
CA THR A 253 14.84 -16.30 9.76
C THR A 253 14.02 -15.11 10.25
N PRO A 254 13.10 -15.29 11.23
CA PRO A 254 12.30 -14.20 11.75
C PRO A 254 13.16 -13.15 12.44
N VAL A 255 12.99 -11.89 12.04
CA VAL A 255 13.63 -10.73 12.68
C VAL A 255 12.52 -9.74 13.04
N GLN A 256 12.31 -9.56 14.35
CA GLN A 256 11.34 -8.56 14.80
C GLN A 256 11.90 -7.16 14.54
N SER A 257 11.18 -6.39 13.72
CA SER A 257 11.46 -4.98 13.48
C SER A 257 10.28 -4.12 13.91
N PRO A 258 10.51 -2.85 14.30
CA PRO A 258 9.39 -1.95 14.55
C PRO A 258 8.59 -1.72 13.27
N THR A 259 7.27 -1.56 13.42
CA THR A 259 6.39 -1.19 12.31
C THR A 259 6.83 0.12 11.67
N MET A 260 6.70 0.21 10.35
CA MET A 260 6.98 1.43 9.57
C MET A 260 5.91 2.53 9.77
N HIS A 261 4.76 2.17 10.32
CA HIS A 261 3.63 3.09 10.55
C HIS A 261 3.73 3.86 11.88
N GLY A 262 4.68 3.50 12.74
CA GLY A 262 4.77 4.03 14.10
C GLY A 262 3.64 3.49 14.99
N SER A 263 3.25 4.24 16.02
CA SER A 263 2.10 3.85 16.85
C SER A 263 0.81 4.33 16.21
N LEU A 264 0.06 3.42 15.58
CA LEU A 264 -1.30 3.69 15.12
C LEU A 264 -2.31 3.50 16.25
N LEU A 265 -3.26 4.42 16.35
CA LEU A 265 -4.45 4.20 17.17
C LEU A 265 -5.47 3.42 16.35
N PHE A 266 -5.62 2.13 16.65
CA PHE A 266 -6.60 1.27 16.02
C PHE A 266 -7.90 1.19 16.81
N ASP A 267 -9.05 1.27 16.10
CA ASP A 267 -10.37 0.92 16.58
C ASP A 267 -11.19 0.32 15.42
N THR A 268 -11.77 -0.87 15.63
CA THR A 268 -12.54 -1.59 14.62
C THR A 268 -14.04 -1.40 14.75
N GLN A 269 -14.50 -0.66 15.78
CA GLN A 269 -15.91 -0.47 16.10
C GLN A 269 -16.39 0.97 15.89
N HIS A 270 -15.45 1.93 15.82
CA HIS A 270 -15.75 3.34 15.65
C HIS A 270 -14.97 3.91 14.47
N SER A 271 -15.64 4.79 13.72
CA SER A 271 -15.00 5.50 12.62
C SER A 271 -13.90 6.45 13.11
N TYR A 272 -12.92 6.71 12.28
CA TYR A 272 -11.85 7.65 12.59
C TYR A 272 -12.40 9.06 12.87
N GLU A 273 -13.52 9.46 12.26
CA GLU A 273 -14.16 10.75 12.48
C GLU A 273 -14.76 10.85 13.89
N GLU A 274 -15.43 9.79 14.37
CA GLU A 274 -15.94 9.72 15.73
C GLU A 274 -14.82 9.81 16.77
N ILE A 275 -13.74 9.04 16.55
CA ILE A 275 -12.58 9.07 17.46
C ILE A 275 -11.90 10.44 17.46
N LEU A 276 -11.72 11.10 16.31
CA LEU A 276 -11.16 12.45 16.25
C LEU A 276 -11.98 13.47 17.03
N GLN A 277 -13.31 13.38 16.99
CA GLN A 277 -14.19 14.26 17.80
C GLN A 277 -14.02 14.07 19.31
N THR A 278 -13.56 12.92 19.77
CA THR A 278 -13.29 12.66 21.21
C THR A 278 -11.91 13.15 21.63
N ILE A 279 -10.93 13.17 20.73
CA ILE A 279 -9.56 13.63 21.00
C ILE A 279 -9.47 15.16 21.04
N ASP A 280 -10.29 15.87 20.24
CA ASP A 280 -10.30 17.33 20.16
C ASP A 280 -11.07 18.01 21.32
N LYS A 281 -11.65 17.24 22.23
CA LYS A 281 -12.31 17.70 23.47
C LYS A 281 -11.39 17.61 24.67
#